data_f938a048cde0b38a4765c60c780019d5
#
_entry.id   f938a048cde0b38a4765c60c780019d5
#
_cell.length_a   1.000
_cell.length_b   1.000
_cell.length_c   1.000
_cell.angle_alpha   90.00
_cell.angle_beta   90.00
_cell.angle_gamma   90.00
#
_symmetry.space_group_name_H-M   'P 1'
#
loop_
_entity.id
_entity.type
_entity.pdbx_description
1 polymer ?
#
loop_
_entity_poly.entity_id
_entity_poly.type
_entity_poly.pdbx_seq_one_letter_code
_entity_poly.pdbx_strand_id
1 'polypeptide(L)'
;MSKNKHMLLGIGLTVALTAVGYITLLEPMISYFKINQSAVNIDIQTSKTKSTLPIPPLLEDKNPDPNIADFTLEPQEGETSFLPNTKTRTMGYNGSFLGPVIRVSKGEQVNVHVNNKLKEATTVHWHGLEVEGEKDGGPHQGIEPGTTWEPSFTVNQQAATLWYHPHFGGNTATQVYKGLAGLFYVDDEVSKSLNIPKEYGVNDIPLVIQDRSFGKDGSFIYNTNMMDGATGDTIIVNGAIKPNLEVNRVKMRFRIVNGANASNFNLKLDNRDEFYQIASDGGFLEKPVSQRNIML
;
A
#
# COMPACT_ATOMS: atom_id res chain seq x y z
N MET A 1 72.57 -7.68 -0.22
CA MET A 1 71.45 -7.44 -1.17
C MET A 1 70.46 -8.58 -1.03
N SER A 2 69.63 -8.59 0.00
CA SER A 2 68.53 -9.57 0.11
C SER A 2 67.51 -9.26 1.21
N LYS A 3 67.07 -8.01 1.40
CA LYS A 3 65.99 -7.65 2.34
C LYS A 3 64.77 -7.02 1.73
N ASN A 4 64.82 -6.65 0.43
CA ASN A 4 63.69 -5.89 -0.17
C ASN A 4 62.72 -6.77 -1.00
N LYS A 5 63.02 -8.02 -1.26
CA LYS A 5 62.08 -8.88 -2.03
C LYS A 5 60.95 -9.49 -1.21
N HIS A 6 61.14 -9.67 0.08
CA HIS A 6 60.10 -10.26 0.94
C HIS A 6 59.01 -9.24 1.38
N MET A 7 59.36 -7.94 1.39
CA MET A 7 58.40 -6.91 1.79
C MET A 7 57.38 -6.58 0.68
N LEU A 8 57.79 -6.65 -0.59
CA LEU A 8 56.88 -6.47 -1.73
C LEU A 8 55.89 -7.63 -1.93
N LEU A 9 56.27 -8.87 -1.58
CA LEU A 9 55.34 -10.00 -1.64
C LEU A 9 54.27 -9.94 -0.54
N GLY A 10 54.64 -9.45 0.63
CA GLY A 10 53.69 -9.31 1.76
C GLY A 10 52.60 -8.26 1.51
N ILE A 11 52.96 -7.14 0.91
CA ILE A 11 52.01 -6.06 0.60
C ILE A 11 51.08 -6.50 -0.54
N GLY A 12 51.61 -7.19 -1.56
CA GLY A 12 50.80 -7.69 -2.67
C GLY A 12 49.75 -8.75 -2.21
N LEU A 13 50.13 -9.62 -1.27
CA LEU A 13 49.23 -10.64 -0.75
C LEU A 13 48.14 -10.04 0.15
N THR A 14 48.47 -9.05 0.96
CA THR A 14 47.51 -8.36 1.84
C THR A 14 46.49 -7.55 1.04
N VAL A 15 46.90 -6.87 -0.03
CA VAL A 15 46.00 -6.14 -0.91
C VAL A 15 45.14 -7.09 -1.73
N ALA A 16 45.66 -8.24 -2.17
CA ALA A 16 44.88 -9.24 -2.89
C ALA A 16 43.83 -9.91 -1.98
N LEU A 17 44.18 -10.23 -0.73
CA LEU A 17 43.24 -10.80 0.25
C LEU A 17 42.15 -9.82 0.66
N THR A 18 42.46 -8.55 0.81
CA THR A 18 41.45 -7.52 1.10
C THR A 18 40.57 -7.23 -0.11
N ALA A 19 41.11 -7.23 -1.33
CA ALA A 19 40.32 -7.06 -2.54
C ALA A 19 39.38 -8.27 -2.80
N VAL A 20 39.86 -9.49 -2.60
CA VAL A 20 39.01 -10.70 -2.71
C VAL A 20 37.96 -10.73 -1.61
N GLY A 21 38.32 -10.37 -0.37
CA GLY A 21 37.35 -10.27 0.74
C GLY A 21 36.28 -9.20 0.48
N TYR A 22 36.65 -8.07 -0.13
CA TYR A 22 35.71 -7.00 -0.49
C TYR A 22 34.79 -7.42 -1.65
N ILE A 23 35.32 -8.12 -2.66
CA ILE A 23 34.53 -8.63 -3.79
C ILE A 23 33.56 -9.72 -3.32
N THR A 24 33.98 -10.64 -2.43
CA THR A 24 33.12 -11.71 -1.90
C THR A 24 32.04 -11.21 -0.94
N LEU A 25 32.20 -10.03 -0.33
CA LEU A 25 31.17 -9.38 0.49
C LEU A 25 30.24 -8.48 -0.34
N LEU A 26 30.72 -7.91 -1.44
CA LEU A 26 29.90 -7.06 -2.33
C LEU A 26 28.98 -7.88 -3.25
N GLU A 27 29.41 -9.04 -3.71
CA GLU A 27 28.59 -9.91 -4.58
C GLU A 27 27.26 -10.33 -3.96
N PRO A 28 27.19 -10.78 -2.69
CA PRO A 28 25.92 -11.04 -2.01
C PRO A 28 25.06 -9.79 -1.82
N MET A 29 25.67 -8.63 -1.51
CA MET A 29 24.94 -7.37 -1.40
C MET A 29 24.39 -6.90 -2.76
N ILE A 30 25.16 -7.02 -3.83
CA ILE A 30 24.71 -6.67 -5.18
C ILE A 30 23.63 -7.63 -5.66
N SER A 31 23.74 -8.92 -5.35
CA SER A 31 22.67 -9.88 -5.64
C SER A 31 21.43 -9.67 -4.77
N TYR A 32 21.60 -9.30 -3.50
CA TYR A 32 20.49 -8.92 -2.61
C TYR A 32 19.73 -7.69 -3.13
N PHE A 33 20.44 -6.63 -3.55
CA PHE A 33 19.82 -5.46 -4.18
C PHE A 33 19.21 -5.78 -5.56
N LYS A 34 19.76 -6.72 -6.32
CA LYS A 34 19.19 -7.15 -7.61
C LYS A 34 17.94 -8.01 -7.46
N ILE A 35 17.87 -8.85 -6.43
CA ILE A 35 16.72 -9.73 -6.17
C ILE A 35 15.52 -8.92 -5.68
N ASN A 36 15.74 -7.86 -4.90
CA ASN A 36 14.67 -6.99 -4.41
C ASN A 36 14.18 -5.94 -5.41
N GLN A 37 14.79 -5.85 -6.60
CA GLN A 37 14.29 -5.05 -7.71
C GLN A 37 13.54 -5.93 -8.71
N SER A 38 12.51 -6.63 -8.26
CA SER A 38 11.52 -7.19 -9.18
C SER A 38 10.79 -6.02 -9.84
N ALA A 39 11.29 -5.55 -10.98
CA ALA A 39 10.56 -4.63 -11.83
C ALA A 39 9.32 -5.37 -12.34
N VAL A 40 8.21 -5.24 -11.64
CA VAL A 40 6.94 -5.76 -12.12
C VAL A 40 6.44 -4.79 -13.19
N ASN A 41 6.51 -5.22 -14.43
CA ASN A 41 5.84 -4.52 -15.53
C ASN A 41 4.35 -4.80 -15.36
N ILE A 42 3.59 -3.81 -14.94
CA ILE A 42 2.13 -3.84 -15.07
C ILE A 42 1.85 -3.63 -16.56
N ASP A 43 1.76 -4.72 -17.32
CA ASP A 43 1.36 -4.66 -18.72
C ASP A 43 -0.16 -4.46 -18.79
N ILE A 44 -0.55 -3.23 -19.01
CA ILE A 44 -1.95 -2.82 -19.09
C ILE A 44 -2.58 -3.28 -20.43
N GLN A 45 -1.80 -3.82 -21.39
CA GLN A 45 -2.28 -4.00 -22.77
C GLN A 45 -2.69 -5.40 -23.23
N THR A 46 -2.44 -6.50 -22.54
CA THR A 46 -2.54 -7.82 -23.19
C THR A 46 -3.42 -8.90 -22.57
N SER A 47 -4.28 -8.59 -21.60
CA SER A 47 -5.23 -9.60 -21.11
C SER A 47 -6.47 -9.69 -22.00
N LYS A 48 -6.67 -10.84 -22.66
CA LYS A 48 -7.93 -11.16 -23.38
C LYS A 48 -9.15 -11.29 -22.46
N THR A 49 -8.96 -11.33 -21.17
CA THR A 49 -10.02 -11.24 -20.14
C THR A 49 -9.91 -9.88 -19.48
N LYS A 50 -10.67 -8.91 -19.98
CA LYS A 50 -10.74 -7.55 -19.43
C LYS A 50 -11.46 -7.59 -18.07
N SER A 51 -10.72 -7.67 -16.97
CA SER A 51 -11.24 -7.32 -15.66
C SER A 51 -11.25 -5.80 -15.55
N THR A 52 -12.40 -5.20 -15.30
CA THR A 52 -12.49 -3.75 -15.04
C THR A 52 -11.82 -3.44 -13.69
N LEU A 53 -11.08 -2.33 -13.61
CA LEU A 53 -10.51 -1.87 -12.36
C LEU A 53 -11.63 -1.57 -11.35
N PRO A 54 -11.70 -2.27 -10.22
CA PRO A 54 -12.64 -1.92 -9.17
C PRO A 54 -12.29 -0.55 -8.57
N ILE A 55 -13.28 0.31 -8.41
CA ILE A 55 -13.15 1.57 -7.69
C ILE A 55 -13.78 1.37 -6.31
N PRO A 56 -13.02 1.40 -5.21
CA PRO A 56 -13.58 1.30 -3.86
C PRO A 56 -14.66 2.38 -3.66
N PRO A 57 -15.81 2.07 -3.05
CA PRO A 57 -16.80 3.10 -2.77
C PRO A 57 -16.27 4.11 -1.75
N LEU A 58 -16.77 5.34 -1.78
CA LEU A 58 -16.62 6.26 -0.64
C LEU A 58 -17.48 5.73 0.50
N LEU A 59 -16.93 5.74 1.72
CA LEU A 59 -17.69 5.39 2.90
C LEU A 59 -18.71 6.51 3.17
N GLU A 60 -19.96 6.12 3.37
CA GLU A 60 -21.05 7.05 3.63
C GLU A 60 -20.88 7.69 5.01
N ASP A 61 -20.86 9.01 5.04
CA ASP A 61 -20.98 9.78 6.26
C ASP A 61 -22.44 9.80 6.71
N LYS A 62 -22.69 9.42 7.95
CA LYS A 62 -24.04 9.34 8.52
C LYS A 62 -24.44 10.60 9.29
N ASN A 63 -23.52 11.56 9.45
CA ASN A 63 -23.79 12.80 10.17
C ASN A 63 -24.30 13.88 9.23
N PRO A 64 -25.39 14.57 9.55
CA PRO A 64 -25.87 15.70 8.75
C PRO A 64 -25.09 17.01 8.99
N ASP A 65 -24.28 17.09 10.06
CA ASP A 65 -23.45 18.28 10.34
C ASP A 65 -22.20 18.26 9.47
N PRO A 66 -21.97 19.24 8.60
CA PRO A 66 -20.82 19.23 7.68
C PRO A 66 -19.44 19.37 8.37
N ASN A 67 -19.41 19.57 9.69
CA ASN A 67 -18.19 19.64 10.48
C ASN A 67 -17.90 18.34 11.26
N ILE A 68 -18.82 17.38 11.21
CA ILE A 68 -18.73 16.11 11.93
C ILE A 68 -18.97 14.97 10.95
N ALA A 69 -18.08 14.04 10.85
CA ALA A 69 -18.27 12.82 10.08
C ALA A 69 -18.45 11.61 11.01
N ASP A 70 -19.48 10.80 10.77
CA ASP A 70 -19.77 9.57 11.49
C ASP A 70 -19.69 8.36 10.54
N PHE A 71 -18.71 7.50 10.76
CA PHE A 71 -18.45 6.33 9.94
C PHE A 71 -18.67 5.02 10.71
N THR A 72 -19.04 3.97 9.99
CA THR A 72 -19.05 2.61 10.52
C THR A 72 -18.13 1.74 9.68
N LEU A 73 -17.13 1.14 10.32
CA LEU A 73 -16.25 0.14 9.73
C LEU A 73 -16.49 -1.24 10.35
N GLU A 74 -16.64 -2.23 9.51
CA GLU A 74 -16.85 -3.61 9.91
C GLU A 74 -15.78 -4.51 9.31
N PRO A 75 -14.63 -4.72 10.00
CA PRO A 75 -13.69 -5.76 9.59
C PRO A 75 -14.38 -7.12 9.68
N GLN A 76 -14.37 -7.88 8.58
CA GLN A 76 -15.10 -9.14 8.44
C GLN A 76 -14.38 -10.14 7.53
N GLU A 77 -14.70 -11.43 7.73
CA GLU A 77 -14.30 -12.49 6.80
C GLU A 77 -15.14 -12.40 5.51
N GLY A 78 -14.54 -12.80 4.39
CA GLY A 78 -15.20 -12.82 3.10
C GLY A 78 -14.63 -13.84 2.13
N GLU A 79 -15.17 -13.86 0.93
CA GLU A 79 -14.66 -14.65 -0.20
C GLU A 79 -14.57 -13.75 -1.43
N THR A 80 -13.44 -13.83 -2.14
CA THR A 80 -13.18 -13.06 -3.37
C THR A 80 -12.71 -13.99 -4.47
N SER A 81 -13.19 -13.79 -5.70
CA SER A 81 -12.75 -14.54 -6.87
C SER A 81 -11.68 -13.75 -7.62
N PHE A 82 -10.42 -14.08 -7.42
CA PHE A 82 -9.28 -13.49 -8.15
C PHE A 82 -8.98 -14.28 -9.44
N LEU A 83 -9.12 -15.59 -9.38
CA LEU A 83 -8.87 -16.51 -10.49
C LEU A 83 -10.19 -17.12 -10.99
N PRO A 84 -10.28 -17.51 -12.25
CA PRO A 84 -11.49 -18.13 -12.79
C PRO A 84 -11.91 -19.39 -12.02
N ASN A 85 -13.19 -19.48 -11.73
CA ASN A 85 -13.81 -20.66 -11.07
C ASN A 85 -13.25 -21.01 -9.69
N THR A 86 -12.57 -20.06 -9.01
CA THR A 86 -12.08 -20.26 -7.64
C THR A 86 -12.64 -19.21 -6.71
N LYS A 87 -12.60 -19.50 -5.42
CA LYS A 87 -12.90 -18.56 -4.36
C LYS A 87 -11.76 -18.57 -3.34
N THR A 88 -11.26 -17.41 -3.03
CA THR A 88 -10.22 -17.19 -2.04
C THR A 88 -10.86 -16.68 -0.76
N ARG A 89 -10.54 -17.28 0.39
CA ARG A 89 -10.92 -16.72 1.69
C ARG A 89 -10.16 -15.43 1.93
N THR A 90 -10.88 -14.36 2.18
CA THR A 90 -10.36 -13.01 2.31
C THR A 90 -10.88 -12.34 3.57
N MET A 91 -10.40 -11.15 3.84
CA MET A 91 -10.95 -10.24 4.82
C MET A 91 -11.12 -8.86 4.17
N GLY A 92 -12.05 -8.08 4.66
CA GLY A 92 -12.27 -6.72 4.20
C GLY A 92 -13.02 -5.88 5.23
N TYR A 93 -13.03 -4.58 5.01
CA TYR A 93 -13.87 -3.66 5.77
C TYR A 93 -15.15 -3.39 4.98
N ASN A 94 -16.31 -3.62 5.57
CA ASN A 94 -17.62 -3.44 4.95
C ASN A 94 -17.81 -4.24 3.65
N GLY A 95 -16.98 -5.23 3.41
CA GLY A 95 -16.98 -6.04 2.19
C GLY A 95 -16.07 -7.26 2.31
N SER A 96 -15.86 -7.95 1.19
CA SER A 96 -15.08 -9.20 1.18
C SER A 96 -13.57 -8.99 1.06
N PHE A 97 -13.11 -7.86 0.52
CA PHE A 97 -11.70 -7.57 0.29
C PHE A 97 -11.48 -6.06 0.19
N LEU A 98 -10.41 -5.56 0.79
CA LEU A 98 -10.14 -4.15 1.02
C LEU A 98 -11.27 -3.48 1.82
N GLY A 99 -11.33 -2.17 1.77
CA GLY A 99 -12.33 -1.35 2.42
C GLY A 99 -12.73 -0.16 1.57
N PRO A 100 -13.81 0.54 1.94
CA PRO A 100 -14.21 1.78 1.32
C PRO A 100 -13.15 2.87 1.54
N VAL A 101 -13.23 3.95 0.78
CA VAL A 101 -12.41 5.14 1.01
C VAL A 101 -13.11 6.05 2.02
N ILE A 102 -12.46 6.33 3.13
CA ILE A 102 -12.86 7.41 4.03
C ILE A 102 -12.36 8.73 3.43
N ARG A 103 -13.23 9.73 3.32
CA ARG A 103 -12.85 11.04 2.80
C ARG A 103 -13.41 12.13 3.68
N VAL A 104 -12.51 12.94 4.23
CA VAL A 104 -12.82 13.98 5.21
C VAL A 104 -12.08 15.27 4.87
N SER A 105 -12.46 16.36 5.51
CA SER A 105 -11.81 17.67 5.37
C SER A 105 -10.95 17.98 6.60
N LYS A 106 -9.91 18.78 6.42
CA LYS A 106 -9.17 19.38 7.52
C LYS A 106 -10.12 20.21 8.39
N GLY A 107 -10.02 20.03 9.71
CA GLY A 107 -10.87 20.68 10.71
C GLY A 107 -12.11 19.88 11.09
N GLU A 108 -12.43 18.83 10.36
CA GLU A 108 -13.60 18.00 10.61
C GLU A 108 -13.38 17.08 11.83
N GLN A 109 -14.40 16.97 12.67
CA GLN A 109 -14.46 15.99 13.76
C GLN A 109 -14.89 14.65 13.16
N VAL A 110 -14.09 13.63 13.35
CA VAL A 110 -14.36 12.29 12.80
C VAL A 110 -14.66 11.33 13.94
N ASN A 111 -15.78 10.65 13.88
CA ASN A 111 -16.16 9.56 14.76
C ASN A 111 -16.21 8.27 13.93
N VAL A 112 -15.57 7.21 14.40
CA VAL A 112 -15.58 5.92 13.70
C VAL A 112 -16.05 4.83 14.64
N HIS A 113 -17.10 4.10 14.27
CA HIS A 113 -17.57 2.91 14.96
C HIS A 113 -16.97 1.67 14.29
N VAL A 114 -15.94 1.09 14.89
CA VAL A 114 -15.28 -0.12 14.37
C VAL A 114 -15.88 -1.36 15.03
N ASN A 115 -16.76 -2.05 14.33
CA ASN A 115 -17.43 -3.26 14.82
C ASN A 115 -16.68 -4.51 14.35
N ASN A 116 -15.86 -5.14 15.18
CA ASN A 116 -15.11 -6.33 14.79
C ASN A 116 -16.02 -7.55 14.56
N LYS A 117 -16.24 -7.89 13.30
CA LYS A 117 -16.99 -9.09 12.88
C LYS A 117 -16.11 -10.31 12.59
N LEU A 118 -14.78 -10.16 12.75
CA LEU A 118 -13.85 -11.29 12.62
C LEU A 118 -13.98 -12.25 13.80
N LYS A 119 -13.42 -13.44 13.65
CA LYS A 119 -13.28 -14.44 14.73
C LYS A 119 -12.00 -14.28 15.52
N GLU A 120 -11.19 -13.28 15.18
CA GLU A 120 -9.92 -12.96 15.81
C GLU A 120 -9.84 -11.47 16.15
N ALA A 121 -8.99 -11.11 17.09
CA ALA A 121 -8.73 -9.71 17.43
C ALA A 121 -8.07 -8.97 16.26
N THR A 122 -8.38 -7.69 16.14
CA THR A 122 -7.80 -6.79 15.15
C THR A 122 -7.60 -5.39 15.71
N THR A 123 -7.04 -4.48 14.94
CA THR A 123 -7.05 -3.03 15.19
C THR A 123 -7.40 -2.32 13.89
N VAL A 124 -7.63 -1.01 13.94
CA VAL A 124 -7.66 -0.15 12.75
C VAL A 124 -6.73 1.02 13.01
N HIS A 125 -5.54 0.95 12.43
CA HIS A 125 -4.54 2.02 12.50
C HIS A 125 -4.73 2.98 11.33
N TRP A 126 -4.70 4.27 11.65
CA TRP A 126 -4.82 5.37 10.68
C TRP A 126 -3.43 5.78 10.21
N HIS A 127 -2.87 5.04 9.25
CA HIS A 127 -1.49 5.20 8.82
C HIS A 127 -1.23 6.58 8.20
N GLY A 128 -0.38 7.34 8.87
CA GLY A 128 0.00 8.69 8.48
C GLY A 128 -0.93 9.81 8.97
N LEU A 129 -2.00 9.48 9.71
CA LEU A 129 -2.86 10.47 10.32
C LEU A 129 -2.28 10.94 11.66
N GLU A 130 -2.28 12.24 11.90
CA GLU A 130 -1.82 12.85 13.15
C GLU A 130 -2.97 12.85 14.17
N VAL A 131 -3.01 11.82 15.00
CA VAL A 131 -3.99 11.65 16.08
C VAL A 131 -3.31 11.27 17.39
N GLU A 132 -4.03 11.44 18.50
CA GLU A 132 -3.55 11.00 19.83
C GLU A 132 -3.38 9.47 19.82
N GLY A 133 -2.30 8.98 20.46
CA GLY A 133 -1.95 7.55 20.46
C GLY A 133 -3.06 6.63 20.95
N GLU A 134 -3.95 7.09 21.83
CA GLU A 134 -5.13 6.34 22.30
C GLU A 134 -6.20 6.14 21.21
N LYS A 135 -6.17 6.94 20.13
CA LYS A 135 -7.12 6.94 19.02
C LYS A 135 -6.51 6.42 17.72
N ASP A 136 -5.21 6.08 17.75
CA ASP A 136 -4.42 5.73 16.56
C ASP A 136 -4.61 4.28 16.10
N GLY A 137 -5.18 3.41 16.94
CA GLY A 137 -5.36 1.99 16.60
C GLY A 137 -4.06 1.20 16.60
N GLY A 138 -3.12 1.56 17.48
CA GLY A 138 -1.81 0.93 17.60
C GLY A 138 -1.84 -0.53 18.09
N PRO A 139 -0.67 -1.19 18.21
CA PRO A 139 -0.57 -2.65 18.41
C PRO A 139 -1.17 -3.15 19.73
N HIS A 140 -1.41 -2.27 20.69
CA HIS A 140 -1.98 -2.63 22.01
C HIS A 140 -3.47 -2.31 22.15
N GLN A 141 -4.11 -1.80 21.08
CA GLN A 141 -5.51 -1.37 21.07
C GLN A 141 -6.38 -2.42 20.39
N GLY A 142 -6.23 -3.68 20.82
CA GLY A 142 -6.97 -4.81 20.24
C GLY A 142 -8.49 -4.64 20.37
N ILE A 143 -9.19 -4.86 19.28
CA ILE A 143 -10.65 -4.94 19.22
C ILE A 143 -11.01 -6.42 19.17
N GLU A 144 -11.53 -6.95 20.28
CA GLU A 144 -11.90 -8.35 20.39
C GLU A 144 -13.07 -8.72 19.46
N PRO A 145 -13.23 -10.00 19.08
CA PRO A 145 -14.36 -10.45 18.28
C PRO A 145 -15.70 -10.04 18.87
N GLY A 146 -16.58 -9.43 18.07
CA GLY A 146 -17.91 -8.99 18.48
C GLY A 146 -17.94 -7.74 19.33
N THR A 147 -16.80 -7.06 19.55
CA THR A 147 -16.74 -5.77 20.27
C THR A 147 -16.61 -4.59 19.31
N THR A 148 -16.87 -3.40 19.82
CA THR A 148 -16.78 -2.14 19.09
C THR A 148 -15.72 -1.24 19.70
N TRP A 149 -14.92 -0.59 18.87
CA TRP A 149 -14.02 0.50 19.23
C TRP A 149 -14.49 1.81 18.57
N GLU A 150 -14.53 2.89 19.34
CA GLU A 150 -15.15 4.15 18.94
C GLU A 150 -14.18 5.32 19.08
N PRO A 151 -13.14 5.43 18.23
CA PRO A 151 -12.26 6.58 18.24
C PRO A 151 -12.96 7.82 17.71
N SER A 152 -12.64 8.95 18.32
CA SER A 152 -13.11 10.27 17.92
C SER A 152 -11.96 11.25 17.95
N PHE A 153 -11.70 11.93 16.82
CA PHE A 153 -10.57 12.85 16.65
C PHE A 153 -10.89 13.96 15.66
N THR A 154 -10.17 15.08 15.77
CA THR A 154 -10.23 16.16 14.78
C THR A 154 -9.08 16.03 13.80
N VAL A 155 -9.36 16.13 12.50
CA VAL A 155 -8.34 16.06 11.44
C VAL A 155 -7.64 17.39 11.30
N ASN A 156 -6.45 17.54 11.84
CA ASN A 156 -5.69 18.81 11.85
C ASN A 156 -4.65 18.93 10.75
N GLN A 157 -4.29 17.84 10.08
CA GLN A 157 -3.26 17.84 9.06
C GLN A 157 -3.74 18.36 7.71
N GLN A 158 -2.79 18.65 6.83
CA GLN A 158 -3.02 19.07 5.46
C GLN A 158 -3.58 17.96 4.58
N ALA A 159 -4.07 18.32 3.39
CA ALA A 159 -4.56 17.35 2.41
C ALA A 159 -3.52 16.28 2.08
N ALA A 160 -3.94 15.02 2.19
CA ALA A 160 -3.10 13.86 1.97
C ALA A 160 -3.90 12.66 1.44
N THR A 161 -3.18 11.70 0.88
CA THR A 161 -3.70 10.36 0.59
C THR A 161 -3.04 9.40 1.56
N LEU A 162 -3.80 8.94 2.52
CA LEU A 162 -3.38 8.05 3.58
C LEU A 162 -4.13 6.73 3.42
N TRP A 163 -3.90 5.79 4.35
CA TRP A 163 -4.60 4.52 4.35
C TRP A 163 -4.85 4.03 5.78
N TYR A 164 -5.70 3.05 5.94
CA TYR A 164 -5.96 2.41 7.22
C TYR A 164 -5.84 0.89 7.09
N HIS A 165 -5.32 0.25 8.13
CA HIS A 165 -5.05 -1.18 8.15
C HIS A 165 -4.89 -1.69 9.59
N PRO A 166 -4.93 -3.02 9.83
CA PRO A 166 -4.63 -3.57 11.15
C PRO A 166 -3.19 -3.30 11.57
N HIS A 167 -2.99 -3.08 12.88
CA HIS A 167 -1.66 -2.97 13.51
C HIS A 167 -1.55 -3.86 14.76
N PHE A 168 -2.39 -4.88 14.89
CA PHE A 168 -2.42 -5.76 16.06
C PHE A 168 -1.19 -6.65 16.13
N GLY A 169 -0.56 -6.72 17.32
CA GLY A 169 0.65 -7.50 17.55
C GLY A 169 0.49 -8.98 17.15
N GLY A 170 1.33 -9.43 16.22
CA GLY A 170 1.36 -10.81 15.71
C GLY A 170 0.46 -11.10 14.51
N ASN A 171 -0.62 -10.33 14.26
CA ASN A 171 -1.58 -10.61 13.19
C ASN A 171 -1.59 -9.57 12.06
N THR A 172 -0.95 -8.42 12.22
CA THR A 172 -0.95 -7.32 11.24
C THR A 172 -0.69 -7.82 9.81
N ALA A 173 0.42 -8.51 9.61
CA ALA A 173 0.86 -8.90 8.28
C ALA A 173 -0.10 -9.88 7.61
N THR A 174 -0.64 -10.85 8.35
CA THR A 174 -1.59 -11.84 7.82
C THR A 174 -2.95 -11.22 7.52
N GLN A 175 -3.42 -10.30 8.35
CA GLN A 175 -4.70 -9.62 8.14
C GLN A 175 -4.63 -8.66 6.94
N VAL A 176 -3.54 -7.91 6.77
CA VAL A 176 -3.29 -7.08 5.58
C VAL A 176 -3.15 -7.95 4.34
N TYR A 177 -2.45 -9.09 4.42
CA TYR A 177 -2.33 -10.03 3.31
C TYR A 177 -3.69 -10.61 2.89
N LYS A 178 -4.59 -10.84 3.82
CA LYS A 178 -5.96 -11.32 3.54
C LYS A 178 -6.89 -10.22 3.02
N GLY A 179 -6.50 -8.94 3.09
CA GLY A 179 -7.23 -7.84 2.47
C GLY A 179 -7.71 -6.71 3.38
N LEU A 180 -7.40 -6.73 4.67
CA LEU A 180 -7.77 -5.61 5.55
C LEU A 180 -6.89 -4.39 5.27
N ALA A 181 -7.32 -3.55 4.36
CA ALA A 181 -6.74 -2.26 4.04
C ALA A 181 -7.78 -1.37 3.37
N GLY A 182 -7.72 -0.06 3.58
CA GLY A 182 -8.55 0.92 2.90
C GLY A 182 -7.86 2.28 2.85
N LEU A 183 -8.34 3.16 2.00
CA LEU A 183 -7.75 4.48 1.81
C LEU A 183 -8.43 5.52 2.71
N PHE A 184 -7.63 6.50 3.16
CA PHE A 184 -8.11 7.63 3.94
C PHE A 184 -7.65 8.93 3.27
N TYR A 185 -8.59 9.74 2.80
CA TYR A 185 -8.31 11.00 2.13
C TYR A 185 -8.62 12.18 3.04
N VAL A 186 -7.66 13.08 3.13
CA VAL A 186 -7.86 14.38 3.74
C VAL A 186 -7.87 15.44 2.64
N ASP A 187 -8.92 16.25 2.59
CA ASP A 187 -9.00 17.44 1.75
C ASP A 187 -8.82 18.70 2.61
N ASP A 188 -8.30 19.76 2.02
CA ASP A 188 -8.20 21.09 2.62
C ASP A 188 -8.48 22.19 1.60
N GLU A 189 -8.51 23.43 2.01
CA GLU A 189 -8.77 24.56 1.12
C GLU A 189 -7.72 24.71 0.01
N VAL A 190 -6.47 24.33 0.29
CA VAL A 190 -5.42 24.34 -0.73
C VAL A 190 -5.72 23.29 -1.81
N SER A 191 -5.98 22.06 -1.43
CA SER A 191 -6.30 20.97 -2.35
C SER A 191 -7.55 21.25 -3.17
N LYS A 192 -8.56 21.87 -2.56
CA LYS A 192 -9.80 22.29 -3.24
C LYS A 192 -9.54 23.37 -4.30
N SER A 193 -8.59 24.28 -4.05
CA SER A 193 -8.26 25.39 -4.97
C SER A 193 -7.38 24.99 -6.15
N LEU A 194 -6.59 23.90 -6.04
CA LEU A 194 -5.68 23.43 -7.09
C LEU A 194 -6.43 23.01 -8.36
N ASN A 195 -5.89 23.35 -9.53
CA ASN A 195 -6.41 22.89 -10.82
C ASN A 195 -5.89 21.50 -11.19
N ILE A 196 -6.31 20.50 -10.43
CA ILE A 196 -5.98 19.08 -10.61
C ILE A 196 -7.28 18.27 -10.74
N PRO A 197 -7.26 17.05 -11.31
CA PRO A 197 -8.41 16.15 -11.32
C PRO A 197 -8.90 15.83 -9.91
N LYS A 198 -10.24 15.86 -9.69
CA LYS A 198 -10.87 15.71 -8.37
C LYS A 198 -12.13 14.87 -8.38
N GLU A 199 -12.62 14.49 -9.56
CA GLU A 199 -13.84 13.69 -9.70
C GLU A 199 -13.52 12.24 -9.41
N TYR A 200 -13.89 11.80 -8.19
CA TYR A 200 -13.61 10.47 -7.67
C TYR A 200 -14.14 9.36 -8.59
N GLY A 201 -13.30 8.40 -8.90
CA GLY A 201 -13.66 7.27 -9.76
C GLY A 201 -13.76 7.60 -11.26
N VAL A 202 -13.65 8.87 -11.65
CA VAL A 202 -13.70 9.34 -13.04
C VAL A 202 -12.34 9.82 -13.52
N ASN A 203 -11.74 10.80 -12.85
CA ASN A 203 -10.41 11.31 -13.17
C ASN A 203 -9.49 11.44 -11.94
N ASP A 204 -9.98 11.15 -10.75
CA ASP A 204 -9.22 10.98 -9.49
C ASP A 204 -9.40 9.53 -9.01
N ILE A 205 -8.42 8.68 -9.33
CA ILE A 205 -8.52 7.22 -9.26
C ILE A 205 -7.68 6.68 -8.10
N PRO A 206 -8.30 5.97 -7.13
CA PRO A 206 -7.57 5.25 -6.10
C PRO A 206 -6.92 3.97 -6.66
N LEU A 207 -5.67 3.69 -6.27
CA LEU A 207 -4.96 2.47 -6.61
C LEU A 207 -4.28 1.89 -5.37
N VAL A 208 -4.78 0.78 -4.87
CA VAL A 208 -4.09 -0.04 -3.86
C VAL A 208 -3.40 -1.19 -4.58
N ILE A 209 -2.07 -1.12 -4.64
CA ILE A 209 -1.24 -2.12 -5.32
C ILE A 209 -0.73 -3.12 -4.29
N GLN A 210 -0.93 -4.39 -4.56
CA GLN A 210 -0.51 -5.49 -3.68
C GLN A 210 0.01 -6.64 -4.53
N ASP A 211 0.72 -7.56 -3.90
CA ASP A 211 1.13 -8.82 -4.51
C ASP A 211 0.64 -10.00 -3.68
N ARG A 212 0.32 -11.10 -4.35
CA ARG A 212 -0.15 -12.33 -3.74
C ARG A 212 0.40 -13.54 -4.49
N SER A 213 0.54 -14.66 -3.80
CA SER A 213 0.70 -15.97 -4.42
C SER A 213 -0.55 -16.81 -4.19
N PHE A 214 -0.93 -17.58 -5.22
CA PHE A 214 -2.15 -18.37 -5.21
C PHE A 214 -1.86 -19.88 -5.32
N GLY A 215 -2.56 -20.67 -4.55
CA GLY A 215 -2.64 -22.11 -4.72
C GLY A 215 -3.47 -22.49 -5.96
N LYS A 216 -3.35 -23.75 -6.38
CA LYS A 216 -4.15 -24.28 -7.52
C LYS A 216 -5.65 -24.24 -7.27
N ASP A 217 -6.05 -24.24 -6.03
CA ASP A 217 -7.43 -24.14 -5.57
C ASP A 217 -7.92 -22.67 -5.42
N GLY A 218 -7.02 -21.70 -5.70
CA GLY A 218 -7.28 -20.28 -5.54
C GLY A 218 -7.04 -19.75 -4.12
N SER A 219 -6.60 -20.56 -3.17
CA SER A 219 -6.25 -20.10 -1.82
C SER A 219 -5.02 -19.19 -1.85
N PHE A 220 -4.93 -18.22 -0.92
CA PHE A 220 -3.70 -17.47 -0.73
C PHE A 220 -2.59 -18.37 -0.16
N ILE A 221 -1.40 -18.25 -0.73
CA ILE A 221 -0.16 -18.83 -0.19
C ILE A 221 0.57 -17.70 0.52
N TYR A 222 0.61 -17.77 1.85
CA TYR A 222 1.32 -16.80 2.67
C TYR A 222 2.65 -17.41 3.14
N ASN A 223 3.70 -17.20 2.34
CA ASN A 223 5.04 -17.62 2.68
C ASN A 223 5.81 -16.41 3.21
N THR A 224 6.25 -16.49 4.44
CA THR A 224 7.16 -15.52 5.04
C THR A 224 8.57 -16.05 5.04
N ASN A 225 9.49 -15.22 4.58
CA ASN A 225 10.91 -15.38 4.87
C ASN A 225 11.25 -14.40 6.00
N MET A 226 11.95 -14.85 7.03
CA MET A 226 12.34 -14.00 8.16
C MET A 226 13.17 -12.77 7.75
N MET A 227 13.82 -12.82 6.57
CA MET A 227 14.66 -11.73 6.05
C MET A 227 13.88 -10.75 5.16
N ASP A 228 12.94 -11.26 4.34
CA ASP A 228 12.34 -10.50 3.23
C ASP A 228 10.83 -10.25 3.42
N GLY A 229 10.22 -10.83 4.44
CA GLY A 229 8.77 -10.76 4.62
C GLY A 229 7.99 -11.63 3.64
N ALA A 230 6.72 -11.30 3.40
CA ALA A 230 5.85 -12.00 2.46
C ALA A 230 5.79 -11.25 1.13
N THR A 231 6.28 -11.87 0.07
CA THR A 231 6.16 -11.39 -1.32
C THR A 231 5.32 -12.35 -2.15
N GLY A 232 4.67 -11.86 -3.19
CA GLY A 232 3.84 -12.62 -4.10
C GLY A 232 4.33 -12.55 -5.55
N ASP A 233 3.89 -13.48 -6.37
CA ASP A 233 4.21 -13.56 -7.81
C ASP A 233 3.13 -12.92 -8.70
N THR A 234 2.01 -12.55 -8.11
CA THR A 234 0.85 -12.02 -8.83
C THR A 234 0.45 -10.66 -8.28
N ILE A 235 0.54 -9.63 -9.11
CA ILE A 235 0.12 -8.28 -8.76
C ILE A 235 -1.39 -8.17 -8.86
N ILE A 236 -1.99 -7.59 -7.83
CA ILE A 236 -3.40 -7.20 -7.77
C ILE A 236 -3.51 -5.70 -7.53
N VAL A 237 -4.46 -5.08 -8.19
CA VAL A 237 -4.77 -3.66 -8.02
C VAL A 237 -6.24 -3.53 -7.66
N ASN A 238 -6.54 -2.92 -6.53
CA ASN A 238 -7.90 -2.82 -5.98
C ASN A 238 -8.64 -4.17 -5.93
N GLY A 239 -7.92 -5.27 -5.67
CA GLY A 239 -8.50 -6.61 -5.62
C GLY A 239 -8.69 -7.29 -6.98
N ALA A 240 -8.18 -6.75 -8.09
CA ALA A 240 -8.25 -7.38 -9.41
C ALA A 240 -6.87 -7.65 -9.99
N ILE A 241 -6.71 -8.80 -10.67
CA ILE A 241 -5.48 -9.17 -11.39
C ILE A 241 -5.49 -8.49 -12.76
N LYS A 242 -4.43 -7.72 -13.04
CA LYS A 242 -4.27 -7.00 -14.33
C LYS A 242 -5.55 -6.27 -14.78
N PRO A 243 -6.13 -5.42 -13.92
CA PRO A 243 -7.35 -4.73 -14.28
C PRO A 243 -7.13 -3.73 -15.41
N ASN A 244 -8.21 -3.39 -16.09
CA ASN A 244 -8.25 -2.40 -17.14
C ASN A 244 -9.13 -1.23 -16.74
N LEU A 245 -8.68 0.00 -16.97
CA LEU A 245 -9.46 1.22 -16.77
C LEU A 245 -9.54 1.95 -18.11
N GLU A 246 -10.75 2.13 -18.63
CA GLU A 246 -10.98 2.96 -19.79
C GLU A 246 -11.07 4.43 -19.36
N VAL A 247 -10.24 5.27 -19.95
CA VAL A 247 -10.17 6.69 -19.57
C VAL A 247 -10.36 7.58 -20.80
N ASN A 248 -10.99 8.72 -20.60
CA ASN A 248 -11.06 9.78 -21.61
C ASN A 248 -9.68 10.46 -21.79
N ARG A 249 -9.49 11.17 -22.89
CA ARG A 249 -8.27 11.96 -23.14
C ARG A 249 -8.28 13.27 -22.32
N VAL A 250 -8.22 13.12 -20.99
CA VAL A 250 -8.18 14.22 -20.04
C VAL A 250 -7.01 13.99 -19.07
N LYS A 251 -6.67 15.00 -18.27
CA LYS A 251 -5.74 14.79 -17.17
C LYS A 251 -6.33 13.80 -16.18
N MET A 252 -5.53 12.82 -15.77
CA MET A 252 -5.87 11.82 -14.78
C MET A 252 -5.01 12.02 -13.54
N ARG A 253 -5.57 11.82 -12.38
CA ARG A 253 -4.87 11.73 -11.10
C ARG A 253 -4.98 10.32 -10.58
N PHE A 254 -3.86 9.72 -10.24
CA PHE A 254 -3.82 8.44 -9.55
C PHE A 254 -3.34 8.66 -8.11
N ARG A 255 -4.08 8.15 -7.16
CA ARG A 255 -3.70 8.10 -5.74
C ARG A 255 -3.26 6.68 -5.44
N ILE A 256 -1.96 6.48 -5.33
CA ILE A 256 -1.35 5.16 -5.33
C ILE A 256 -0.81 4.85 -3.94
N VAL A 257 -1.23 3.72 -3.39
CA VAL A 257 -0.72 3.18 -2.14
C VAL A 257 -0.10 1.80 -2.40
N ASN A 258 1.12 1.62 -1.93
CA ASN A 258 1.74 0.31 -1.82
C ASN A 258 1.15 -0.41 -0.60
N GLY A 259 0.22 -1.31 -0.83
CA GLY A 259 -0.43 -2.15 0.19
C GLY A 259 0.16 -3.55 0.30
N ALA A 260 1.35 -3.79 -0.25
CA ALA A 260 2.06 -5.06 -0.13
C ALA A 260 2.69 -5.22 1.27
N ASN A 261 2.96 -6.48 1.66
CA ASN A 261 3.60 -6.76 2.93
C ASN A 261 5.10 -6.45 2.93
N ALA A 262 5.78 -6.65 1.78
CA ALA A 262 7.23 -6.52 1.68
C ALA A 262 7.73 -6.06 0.29
N SER A 263 6.91 -6.10 -0.75
CA SER A 263 7.34 -5.76 -2.10
C SER A 263 7.43 -4.25 -2.32
N ASN A 264 8.47 -3.81 -3.01
CA ASN A 264 8.57 -2.46 -3.58
C ASN A 264 8.16 -2.50 -5.05
N PHE A 265 7.40 -1.49 -5.49
CA PHE A 265 6.93 -1.39 -6.87
C PHE A 265 7.58 -0.23 -7.59
N ASN A 266 8.20 -0.50 -8.73
CA ASN A 266 8.73 0.54 -9.62
C ASN A 266 7.73 0.76 -10.76
N LEU A 267 6.98 1.85 -10.69
CA LEU A 267 5.92 2.17 -11.65
C LEU A 267 6.45 3.08 -12.76
N LYS A 268 6.02 2.81 -13.98
CA LYS A 268 6.32 3.62 -15.17
C LYS A 268 5.19 3.51 -16.19
N LEU A 269 5.08 4.47 -17.09
CA LEU A 269 4.22 4.35 -18.27
C LEU A 269 4.91 3.45 -19.32
N ASP A 270 4.14 2.58 -19.99
CA ASP A 270 4.67 1.61 -20.96
C ASP A 270 5.31 2.30 -22.16
N ASN A 271 4.70 3.39 -22.66
CA ASN A 271 5.22 4.23 -23.75
C ASN A 271 6.44 5.08 -23.32
N ARG A 272 6.90 4.96 -22.06
CA ARG A 272 8.00 5.73 -21.44
C ARG A 272 7.77 7.24 -21.39
N ASP A 273 6.53 7.69 -21.53
CA ASP A 273 6.18 9.08 -21.30
C ASP A 273 6.45 9.51 -19.87
N GLU A 274 6.56 10.80 -19.67
CA GLU A 274 6.68 11.39 -18.34
C GLU A 274 5.31 11.57 -17.71
N PHE A 275 5.28 11.47 -16.40
CA PHE A 275 4.16 11.85 -15.56
C PHE A 275 4.62 12.80 -14.45
N TYR A 276 3.69 13.46 -13.80
CA TYR A 276 4.01 14.38 -12.72
C TYR A 276 3.65 13.79 -11.37
N GLN A 277 4.66 13.64 -10.51
CA GLN A 277 4.42 13.42 -9.09
C GLN A 277 4.01 14.76 -8.46
N ILE A 278 2.86 14.80 -7.81
CA ILE A 278 2.30 16.00 -7.18
C ILE A 278 2.20 15.88 -5.66
N ALA A 279 2.35 14.68 -5.13
CA ALA A 279 2.26 14.37 -3.70
C ALA A 279 3.15 13.18 -3.34
N SER A 280 3.44 13.04 -2.06
CA SER A 280 3.99 11.84 -1.42
C SER A 280 3.24 11.62 -0.09
N ASP A 281 3.67 10.67 0.75
CA ASP A 281 2.94 10.21 1.93
C ASP A 281 2.13 11.30 2.67
N GLY A 282 2.79 12.28 3.24
CA GLY A 282 2.16 13.25 4.13
C GLY A 282 1.48 14.45 3.43
N GLY A 283 1.48 14.54 2.09
CA GLY A 283 0.83 15.65 1.42
C GLY A 283 1.37 16.05 0.06
N PHE A 284 0.96 17.23 -0.43
CA PHE A 284 1.42 17.76 -1.70
C PHE A 284 2.89 18.18 -1.67
N LEU A 285 3.58 17.97 -2.79
CA LEU A 285 4.89 18.57 -3.03
C LEU A 285 4.74 20.08 -3.26
N GLU A 286 5.80 20.84 -2.99
CA GLU A 286 5.83 22.27 -3.25
C GLU A 286 5.51 22.62 -4.72
N LYS A 287 5.93 21.75 -5.63
CA LYS A 287 5.65 21.85 -7.07
C LYS A 287 5.60 20.45 -7.71
N PRO A 288 4.90 20.29 -8.83
CA PRO A 288 4.94 19.05 -9.59
C PRO A 288 6.36 18.69 -10.05
N VAL A 289 6.73 17.43 -9.89
CA VAL A 289 8.04 16.88 -10.31
C VAL A 289 7.83 15.91 -11.46
N SER A 290 8.46 16.17 -12.61
CA SER A 290 8.42 15.25 -13.74
C SER A 290 9.19 13.97 -13.42
N GLN A 291 8.58 12.84 -13.68
CA GLN A 291 9.11 11.51 -13.45
C GLN A 291 8.90 10.61 -14.67
N ARG A 292 9.81 9.66 -14.88
CA ARG A 292 9.62 8.56 -15.85
C ARG A 292 9.32 7.24 -15.16
N ASN A 293 9.67 7.16 -13.91
CA ASN A 293 9.33 6.04 -13.01
C ASN A 293 9.29 6.55 -11.57
N ILE A 294 8.55 5.87 -10.73
CA ILE A 294 8.47 6.12 -9.30
C ILE A 294 8.55 4.79 -8.54
N MET A 295 9.33 4.78 -7.47
CA MET A 295 9.41 3.66 -6.54
C MET A 295 8.44 3.90 -5.39
N LEU A 296 7.66 2.88 -5.07
CA LEU A 296 6.72 2.86 -3.95
C LEU A 296 7.12 1.81 -2.93
#